data_e19ebeb7cce55de97f0332c9285c97a5
#
_entry.id   e19ebeb7cce55de97f0332c9285c97a5
#
_cell.length_a   1.000
_cell.length_b   1.000
_cell.length_c   1.000
_cell.angle_alpha   90.00
_cell.angle_beta   90.00
_cell.angle_gamma   90.00
#
_symmetry.space_group_name_H-M   'P 1'
#
loop_
_entity.id
_entity.type
_entity.pdbx_description
1 polymer ?
#
loop_
_entity_poly.entity_id
_entity_poly.type
_entity_poly.pdbx_seq_one_letter_code
_entity_poly.pdbx_strand_id
1 'polypeptide(L)'
;MKMFMAILSVIAAIAVFVAGHLYWEYKTDPSRFKPASREVKAEKAKAEPAAGKKREANKTDKPASSLADYTKNWPKKAQSDFKTALSKERAYKIAIVGSDAMGADTNGWGPQLKQALQDAYGSHVSVSLFAYHLNSDEFIREGKYKDVANFKPDLILFEPFILINNGAVAMDNQLEDIKTAAAAWDDAVLMIQPSYPLYKAANYPAQVKELESYAKKEGYTYLDHWKNWPDPDSDAFKSYVTFQNGEQTAPSKKGTTAWYDYLRKFFIAD
;
A
#
# COMPACT_ATOMS: atom_id res chain seq x y z
N MET A 1 60.75 17.20 4.89
CA MET A 1 60.00 15.94 4.97
C MET A 1 58.56 16.12 5.50
N LYS A 2 58.32 16.71 6.69
CA LYS A 2 56.96 16.86 7.25
C LYS A 2 55.99 17.66 6.41
N MET A 3 56.42 18.69 5.72
CA MET A 3 55.59 19.52 4.86
C MET A 3 55.19 18.79 3.55
N PHE A 4 56.06 17.94 3.02
CA PHE A 4 55.78 17.12 1.82
C PHE A 4 54.75 16.01 2.14
N MET A 5 54.81 15.39 3.31
CA MET A 5 53.82 14.42 3.80
C MET A 5 52.45 15.07 4.00
N ALA A 6 52.38 16.29 4.53
CA ALA A 6 51.12 17.01 4.72
C ALA A 6 50.46 17.35 3.37
N ILE A 7 51.23 17.75 2.36
CA ILE A 7 50.70 18.01 1.02
C ILE A 7 50.19 16.73 0.37
N LEU A 8 50.93 15.62 0.51
CA LEU A 8 50.51 14.32 -0.03
C LEU A 8 49.22 13.81 0.60
N SER A 9 49.02 14.01 1.92
CA SER A 9 47.77 13.61 2.62
C SER A 9 46.57 14.46 2.20
N VAL A 10 46.74 15.74 1.93
CA VAL A 10 45.68 16.61 1.40
C VAL A 10 45.28 16.19 -0.02
N ILE A 11 46.28 15.91 -0.89
CA ILE A 11 45.99 15.42 -2.26
C ILE A 11 45.22 14.07 -2.21
N ALA A 12 45.64 13.15 -1.34
CA ALA A 12 44.95 11.86 -1.16
C ALA A 12 43.51 12.05 -0.68
N ALA A 13 43.26 12.97 0.29
CA ALA A 13 41.93 13.28 0.76
C ALA A 13 41.02 13.87 -0.33
N ILE A 14 41.56 14.79 -1.15
CA ILE A 14 40.83 15.35 -2.32
C ILE A 14 40.52 14.27 -3.34
N ALA A 15 41.46 13.37 -3.63
CA ALA A 15 41.24 12.27 -4.58
C ALA A 15 40.13 11.32 -4.12
N VAL A 16 40.09 10.99 -2.82
CA VAL A 16 39.02 10.16 -2.24
C VAL A 16 37.67 10.87 -2.29
N PHE A 17 37.63 12.18 -2.02
CA PHE A 17 36.43 12.99 -2.07
C PHE A 17 35.87 13.08 -3.52
N VAL A 18 36.75 13.34 -4.49
CA VAL A 18 36.35 13.39 -5.91
C VAL A 18 35.91 12.03 -6.42
N ALA A 19 36.59 10.94 -6.04
CA ALA A 19 36.20 9.60 -6.42
C ALA A 19 34.85 9.21 -5.78
N GLY A 20 34.61 9.60 -4.52
CA GLY A 20 33.33 9.41 -3.83
C GLY A 20 32.19 10.18 -4.51
N HIS A 21 32.46 11.44 -4.91
CA HIS A 21 31.47 12.27 -5.61
C HIS A 21 31.12 11.68 -7.00
N LEU A 22 32.12 11.30 -7.78
CA LEU A 22 31.92 10.68 -9.09
C LEU A 22 31.22 9.32 -8.99
N TYR A 23 31.54 8.52 -7.96
CA TYR A 23 30.82 7.27 -7.68
C TYR A 23 29.37 7.51 -7.31
N TRP A 24 29.10 8.55 -6.51
CA TRP A 24 27.73 8.94 -6.16
C TRP A 24 26.95 9.41 -7.38
N GLU A 25 27.50 10.33 -8.20
CA GLU A 25 26.87 10.76 -9.46
C GLU A 25 26.63 9.58 -10.40
N TYR A 26 27.59 8.67 -10.53
CA TYR A 26 27.45 7.45 -11.33
C TYR A 26 26.29 6.58 -10.85
N LYS A 27 26.08 6.47 -9.53
CA LYS A 27 25.04 5.63 -8.92
C LYS A 27 23.67 6.30 -8.89
N THR A 28 23.61 7.62 -8.90
CA THR A 28 22.36 8.40 -8.82
C THR A 28 21.95 9.03 -10.15
N ASP A 29 22.69 8.80 -11.25
CA ASP A 29 22.36 9.31 -12.58
C ASP A 29 21.05 8.69 -13.10
N PRO A 30 19.93 9.46 -13.16
CA PRO A 30 18.62 8.95 -13.58
C PRO A 30 18.64 8.47 -15.03
N SER A 31 19.59 8.94 -15.87
CA SER A 31 19.66 8.56 -17.28
C SER A 31 20.15 7.13 -17.51
N ARG A 32 20.74 6.49 -16.49
CA ARG A 32 21.24 5.11 -16.53
C ARG A 32 20.22 4.08 -16.08
N PHE A 33 19.21 4.48 -15.32
CA PHE A 33 18.04 3.69 -15.06
C PHE A 33 17.05 3.85 -16.24
N LYS A 34 17.37 3.24 -17.38
CA LYS A 34 16.32 2.99 -18.37
C LYS A 34 15.36 2.00 -17.74
N PRO A 35 14.12 2.39 -17.37
CA PRO A 35 13.08 1.43 -17.17
C PRO A 35 12.99 0.65 -18.48
N ALA A 36 12.89 -0.65 -18.42
CA ALA A 36 12.54 -1.46 -19.57
C ALA A 36 11.17 -0.97 -20.04
N SER A 37 11.19 0.00 -20.94
CA SER A 37 10.00 0.49 -21.62
C SER A 37 9.51 -0.66 -22.47
N ARG A 38 8.60 -1.47 -21.90
CA ARG A 38 7.64 -2.21 -22.69
C ARG A 38 6.78 -1.13 -23.35
N GLU A 39 7.09 -0.86 -24.61
CA GLU A 39 6.19 -0.12 -25.50
C GLU A 39 4.84 -0.83 -25.46
N VAL A 40 3.93 -0.29 -24.67
CA VAL A 40 2.50 -0.58 -24.88
C VAL A 40 2.15 0.18 -26.16
N LYS A 41 2.16 -0.52 -27.29
CA LYS A 41 1.54 -0.05 -28.51
C LYS A 41 0.13 0.40 -28.15
N ALA A 42 -0.09 1.69 -28.16
CA ALA A 42 -1.41 2.27 -28.13
C ALA A 42 -2.10 1.90 -29.47
N GLU A 43 -2.78 0.79 -29.46
CA GLU A 43 -3.70 0.40 -30.55
C GLU A 43 -4.91 1.33 -30.45
N LYS A 44 -5.01 2.24 -31.40
CA LYS A 44 -6.20 3.07 -31.60
C LYS A 44 -7.39 2.15 -31.78
N ALA A 45 -8.17 1.95 -30.74
CA ALA A 45 -9.47 1.31 -30.83
C ALA A 45 -10.41 2.20 -31.65
N LYS A 46 -10.63 1.85 -32.90
CA LYS A 46 -11.77 2.28 -33.71
C LYS A 46 -13.03 1.81 -33.01
N ALA A 47 -13.90 2.74 -32.68
CA ALA A 47 -15.23 2.43 -32.22
C ALA A 47 -16.01 1.79 -33.36
N GLU A 48 -16.30 0.51 -33.26
CA GLU A 48 -17.41 -0.15 -33.98
C GLU A 48 -18.50 -0.51 -32.96
N PRO A 49 -19.79 -0.33 -33.31
CA PRO A 49 -20.88 -0.63 -32.38
C PRO A 49 -21.04 -2.15 -32.26
N ALA A 50 -20.61 -2.70 -31.14
CA ALA A 50 -20.80 -4.13 -30.85
C ALA A 50 -22.25 -4.40 -30.49
N ALA A 51 -22.92 -5.09 -31.40
CA ALA A 51 -24.16 -5.79 -31.14
C ALA A 51 -24.07 -6.71 -29.93
N GLY A 52 -25.11 -6.66 -29.09
CA GLY A 52 -25.19 -7.37 -27.82
C GLY A 52 -24.91 -8.86 -27.90
N LYS A 53 -23.82 -9.31 -27.29
CA LYS A 53 -23.73 -10.64 -26.73
C LYS A 53 -24.05 -10.57 -25.25
N LYS A 54 -25.28 -11.01 -24.91
CA LYS A 54 -25.64 -11.36 -23.54
C LYS A 54 -24.54 -12.31 -23.00
N ARG A 55 -23.69 -11.82 -22.11
CA ARG A 55 -22.94 -12.69 -21.21
C ARG A 55 -23.96 -13.26 -20.24
N GLU A 56 -24.13 -14.56 -20.27
CA GLU A 56 -24.92 -15.29 -19.28
C GLU A 56 -24.39 -14.97 -17.89
N ALA A 57 -25.21 -14.22 -17.15
CA ALA A 57 -25.02 -14.00 -15.72
C ALA A 57 -25.48 -15.28 -15.01
N ASN A 58 -24.54 -16.19 -14.80
CA ASN A 58 -24.75 -17.30 -13.86
C ASN A 58 -23.90 -17.06 -12.61
N LYS A 59 -24.27 -16.03 -11.85
CA LYS A 59 -23.95 -15.87 -10.44
C LYS A 59 -25.26 -15.51 -9.75
N THR A 60 -25.72 -16.40 -8.89
CA THR A 60 -26.80 -16.18 -7.92
C THR A 60 -26.46 -14.91 -7.14
N ASP A 61 -27.05 -13.77 -7.53
CA ASP A 61 -26.99 -12.55 -6.74
C ASP A 61 -27.59 -12.85 -5.38
N LYS A 62 -26.73 -12.84 -4.36
CA LYS A 62 -27.19 -13.01 -2.97
C LYS A 62 -28.12 -11.85 -2.63
N PRO A 63 -29.20 -12.07 -1.85
CA PRO A 63 -30.08 -10.98 -1.43
C PRO A 63 -29.28 -9.85 -0.75
N ALA A 64 -29.62 -8.61 -1.02
CA ALA A 64 -28.94 -7.43 -0.46
C ALA A 64 -28.83 -7.45 1.08
N SER A 65 -29.82 -8.06 1.76
CA SER A 65 -29.80 -8.28 3.21
C SER A 65 -28.64 -9.15 3.67
N SER A 66 -28.32 -10.23 2.94
CA SER A 66 -27.21 -11.12 3.28
C SER A 66 -25.82 -10.51 3.00
N LEU A 67 -25.74 -9.55 2.07
CA LEU A 67 -24.49 -8.82 1.80
C LEU A 67 -24.16 -7.83 2.92
N ALA A 68 -25.18 -7.24 3.54
CA ALA A 68 -24.99 -6.36 4.69
C ALA A 68 -24.39 -7.09 5.90
N ASP A 69 -24.67 -8.38 6.06
CA ASP A 69 -24.12 -9.19 7.15
C ASP A 69 -22.59 -9.36 7.04
N TYR A 70 -22.07 -9.42 5.82
CA TYR A 70 -20.62 -9.45 5.61
C TYR A 70 -19.89 -8.21 6.13
N THR A 71 -20.59 -7.07 6.27
CA THR A 71 -20.00 -5.80 6.72
C THR A 71 -20.00 -5.62 8.23
N LYS A 72 -20.42 -6.62 9.03
CA LYS A 72 -20.60 -6.47 10.49
C LYS A 72 -19.35 -5.99 11.24
N ASN A 73 -18.15 -6.27 10.70
CA ASN A 73 -16.89 -5.82 11.28
C ASN A 73 -16.44 -4.42 10.78
N TRP A 74 -17.13 -3.85 9.80
CA TRP A 74 -16.79 -2.52 9.28
C TRP A 74 -17.18 -1.42 10.27
N PRO A 75 -16.58 -0.23 10.20
CA PRO A 75 -17.06 0.94 10.94
C PRO A 75 -18.52 1.22 10.64
N LYS A 76 -19.26 1.73 11.63
CA LYS A 76 -20.71 1.98 11.51
C LYS A 76 -21.07 2.87 10.32
N LYS A 77 -20.24 3.91 10.05
CA LYS A 77 -20.41 4.77 8.87
C LYS A 77 -20.32 3.96 7.58
N ALA A 78 -19.28 3.12 7.42
CA ALA A 78 -19.10 2.29 6.23
C ALA A 78 -20.26 1.30 6.03
N GLN A 79 -20.76 0.69 7.11
CA GLN A 79 -21.96 -0.18 7.08
C GLN A 79 -23.19 0.58 6.57
N SER A 80 -23.41 1.81 7.08
CA SER A 80 -24.53 2.67 6.68
C SER A 80 -24.42 3.10 5.23
N ASP A 81 -23.21 3.53 4.82
CA ASP A 81 -22.94 3.98 3.46
C ASP A 81 -23.09 2.83 2.45
N PHE A 82 -22.65 1.61 2.81
CA PHE A 82 -22.84 0.41 1.99
C PHE A 82 -24.34 0.08 1.82
N LYS A 83 -25.13 0.10 2.89
CA LYS A 83 -26.58 -0.10 2.80
C LYS A 83 -27.25 0.95 1.92
N THR A 84 -26.79 2.21 2.01
CA THR A 84 -27.27 3.30 1.15
C THR A 84 -26.88 3.08 -0.32
N ALA A 85 -25.67 2.57 -0.60
CA ALA A 85 -25.27 2.21 -1.94
C ALA A 85 -26.14 1.09 -2.51
N LEU A 86 -26.42 0.03 -1.73
CA LEU A 86 -27.31 -1.05 -2.12
C LEU A 86 -28.73 -0.54 -2.44
N SER A 87 -29.31 0.32 -1.60
CA SER A 87 -30.66 0.86 -1.83
C SER A 87 -30.75 1.77 -3.07
N LYS A 88 -29.62 2.36 -3.50
CA LYS A 88 -29.51 3.17 -4.71
C LYS A 88 -29.02 2.39 -5.92
N GLU A 89 -28.92 1.08 -5.83
CA GLU A 89 -28.44 0.18 -6.89
C GLU A 89 -27.09 0.62 -7.49
N ARG A 90 -26.22 1.25 -6.69
CA ARG A 90 -24.88 1.65 -7.11
C ARG A 90 -23.79 0.78 -6.47
N ALA A 91 -22.72 0.57 -7.19
CA ALA A 91 -21.55 -0.08 -6.62
C ALA A 91 -20.92 0.78 -5.51
N TYR A 92 -20.62 0.16 -4.38
CA TYR A 92 -19.81 0.75 -3.29
C TYR A 92 -18.34 0.67 -3.68
N LYS A 93 -17.67 1.83 -3.75
CA LYS A 93 -16.31 1.94 -4.24
C LYS A 93 -15.30 1.78 -3.12
N ILE A 94 -14.41 0.82 -3.25
CA ILE A 94 -13.34 0.55 -2.30
C ILE A 94 -12.00 0.82 -2.98
N ALA A 95 -11.20 1.72 -2.43
CA ALA A 95 -9.80 1.92 -2.81
C ALA A 95 -8.89 1.19 -1.82
N ILE A 96 -7.96 0.38 -2.31
CA ILE A 96 -6.88 -0.20 -1.54
C ILE A 96 -5.61 0.53 -1.97
N VAL A 97 -5.01 1.28 -1.04
CA VAL A 97 -3.91 2.21 -1.31
C VAL A 97 -2.71 1.82 -0.45
N GLY A 98 -1.53 1.78 -1.04
CA GLY A 98 -0.32 1.48 -0.29
C GLY A 98 0.93 1.30 -1.15
N SER A 99 1.91 0.67 -0.56
CA SER A 99 3.22 0.42 -1.16
C SER A 99 3.25 -0.87 -2.01
N ASP A 100 4.43 -1.16 -2.59
CA ASP A 100 4.70 -2.43 -3.30
C ASP A 100 4.51 -3.66 -2.41
N ALA A 101 4.53 -3.50 -1.08
CA ALA A 101 4.23 -4.58 -0.13
C ALA A 101 2.82 -5.18 -0.32
N MET A 102 1.92 -4.43 -0.99
CA MET A 102 0.61 -4.91 -1.43
C MET A 102 0.71 -6.05 -2.44
N GLY A 103 1.81 -6.13 -3.22
CA GLY A 103 2.02 -7.11 -4.27
C GLY A 103 1.05 -6.96 -5.44
N ALA A 104 0.80 -5.73 -5.90
CA ALA A 104 -0.17 -5.42 -6.95
C ALA A 104 0.15 -6.10 -8.28
N ASP A 105 1.44 -6.19 -8.64
CA ASP A 105 1.94 -6.84 -9.87
C ASP A 105 2.17 -8.36 -9.70
N THR A 106 1.86 -8.88 -8.54
CA THR A 106 1.99 -10.30 -8.19
C THR A 106 0.68 -10.80 -7.59
N ASN A 107 0.65 -12.00 -7.06
CA ASN A 107 -0.49 -12.49 -6.30
C ASN A 107 -0.35 -12.13 -4.79
N GLY A 108 -0.06 -10.85 -4.49
CA GLY A 108 0.04 -10.33 -3.14
C GLY A 108 -1.30 -10.22 -2.42
N TRP A 109 -1.29 -9.73 -1.17
CA TRP A 109 -2.52 -9.61 -0.38
C TRP A 109 -3.56 -8.66 -1.01
N GLY A 110 -3.10 -7.59 -1.67
CA GLY A 110 -4.01 -6.61 -2.30
C GLY A 110 -4.85 -7.21 -3.43
N PRO A 111 -4.26 -7.84 -4.48
CA PRO A 111 -5.00 -8.55 -5.51
C PRO A 111 -5.90 -9.65 -4.96
N GLN A 112 -5.44 -10.42 -3.96
CA GLN A 112 -6.25 -11.47 -3.33
C GLN A 112 -7.47 -10.89 -2.60
N LEU A 113 -7.30 -9.79 -1.84
CA LEU A 113 -8.41 -9.12 -1.16
C LEU A 113 -9.40 -8.53 -2.17
N LYS A 114 -8.90 -7.87 -3.23
CA LYS A 114 -9.75 -7.36 -4.31
C LYS A 114 -10.62 -8.47 -4.91
N GLN A 115 -10.02 -9.62 -5.23
CA GLN A 115 -10.74 -10.76 -5.79
C GLN A 115 -11.79 -11.30 -4.81
N ALA A 116 -11.42 -11.47 -3.53
CA ALA A 116 -12.34 -11.95 -2.50
C ALA A 116 -13.54 -11.02 -2.29
N LEU A 117 -13.31 -9.70 -2.30
CA LEU A 117 -14.39 -8.71 -2.22
C LEU A 117 -15.32 -8.80 -3.43
N GLN A 118 -14.78 -8.91 -4.65
CA GLN A 118 -15.57 -9.06 -5.86
C GLN A 118 -16.37 -10.37 -5.87
N ASP A 119 -15.80 -11.47 -5.37
CA ASP A 119 -16.48 -12.75 -5.27
C ASP A 119 -17.59 -12.76 -4.21
N ALA A 120 -17.37 -12.07 -3.08
CA ALA A 120 -18.35 -12.02 -1.99
C ALA A 120 -19.53 -11.08 -2.29
N TYR A 121 -19.25 -9.90 -2.83
CA TYR A 121 -20.23 -8.82 -3.02
C TYR A 121 -20.73 -8.65 -4.46
N GLY A 122 -20.09 -9.32 -5.43
CA GLY A 122 -20.49 -9.27 -6.85
C GLY A 122 -20.38 -7.85 -7.44
N SER A 123 -21.41 -7.45 -8.17
CA SER A 123 -21.53 -6.12 -8.80
C SER A 123 -21.78 -4.99 -7.80
N HIS A 124 -22.08 -5.30 -6.54
CA HIS A 124 -22.35 -4.30 -5.49
C HIS A 124 -21.09 -3.59 -4.97
N VAL A 125 -19.90 -4.06 -5.31
CA VAL A 125 -18.63 -3.38 -5.02
C VAL A 125 -17.82 -3.12 -6.28
N SER A 126 -17.07 -2.02 -6.27
CA SER A 126 -16.04 -1.72 -7.26
C SER A 126 -14.72 -1.50 -6.52
N VAL A 127 -13.74 -2.37 -6.72
CA VAL A 127 -12.48 -2.35 -5.98
C VAL A 127 -11.32 -1.95 -6.90
N SER A 128 -10.57 -0.91 -6.52
CA SER A 128 -9.37 -0.47 -7.23
C SER A 128 -8.15 -0.54 -6.32
N LEU A 129 -7.02 -0.94 -6.91
CA LEU A 129 -5.71 -0.96 -6.25
C LEU A 129 -4.91 0.26 -6.70
N PHE A 130 -4.28 0.93 -5.74
CA PHE A 130 -3.38 2.06 -5.93
C PHE A 130 -2.07 1.74 -5.20
N ALA A 131 -1.15 1.11 -5.90
CA ALA A 131 0.16 0.72 -5.39
C ALA A 131 1.23 1.66 -5.93
N TYR A 132 2.11 2.14 -5.03
CA TYR A 132 3.14 3.11 -5.37
C TYR A 132 4.49 2.70 -4.79
N HIS A 133 5.54 2.85 -5.60
CA HIS A 133 6.92 2.70 -5.19
C HIS A 133 7.49 4.08 -4.81
N LEU A 134 6.91 4.70 -3.78
CA LEU A 134 7.19 6.06 -3.34
C LEU A 134 7.25 6.12 -1.81
N ASN A 135 7.99 7.05 -1.25
CA ASN A 135 7.82 7.44 0.14
C ASN A 135 6.63 8.42 0.28
N SER A 136 6.26 8.78 1.51
CA SER A 136 5.08 9.62 1.75
C SER A 136 5.23 11.05 1.20
N ASP A 137 6.44 11.65 1.31
CA ASP A 137 6.72 12.99 0.75
C ASP A 137 6.56 12.98 -0.78
N GLU A 138 7.11 11.97 -1.46
CA GLU A 138 6.96 11.81 -2.91
C GLU A 138 5.49 11.60 -3.30
N PHE A 139 4.76 10.77 -2.55
CA PHE A 139 3.34 10.53 -2.78
C PHE A 139 2.51 11.82 -2.73
N ILE A 140 2.80 12.70 -1.77
CA ILE A 140 2.14 14.00 -1.63
C ILE A 140 2.61 14.97 -2.72
N ARG A 141 3.93 15.14 -2.89
CA ARG A 141 4.52 16.09 -3.83
C ARG A 141 4.13 15.79 -5.28
N GLU A 142 4.05 14.53 -5.67
CA GLU A 142 3.61 14.10 -6.99
C GLU A 142 2.08 14.10 -7.16
N GLY A 143 1.35 14.39 -6.11
CA GLY A 143 -0.11 14.46 -6.15
C GLY A 143 -0.83 13.12 -6.33
N LYS A 144 -0.18 11.99 -6.03
CA LYS A 144 -0.74 10.63 -6.21
C LYS A 144 -2.01 10.39 -5.39
N TYR A 145 -2.15 11.05 -4.23
CA TYR A 145 -3.38 11.03 -3.45
C TYR A 145 -4.61 11.54 -4.22
N LYS A 146 -4.40 12.41 -5.23
CA LYS A 146 -5.46 12.91 -6.10
C LYS A 146 -5.99 11.84 -7.05
N ASP A 147 -5.14 10.88 -7.46
CA ASP A 147 -5.57 9.75 -8.28
C ASP A 147 -6.60 8.90 -7.52
N VAL A 148 -6.36 8.70 -6.23
CA VAL A 148 -7.31 8.02 -5.32
C VAL A 148 -8.61 8.84 -5.16
N ALA A 149 -8.50 10.15 -4.92
CA ALA A 149 -9.65 11.05 -4.83
C ALA A 149 -10.50 11.04 -6.11
N ASN A 150 -9.86 11.02 -7.30
CA ASN A 150 -10.54 10.97 -8.59
C ASN A 150 -11.36 9.68 -8.80
N PHE A 151 -10.99 8.59 -8.15
CA PHE A 151 -11.79 7.37 -8.14
C PHE A 151 -13.10 7.57 -7.36
N LYS A 152 -13.19 8.57 -6.48
CA LYS A 152 -14.33 8.87 -5.58
C LYS A 152 -14.71 7.63 -4.77
N PRO A 153 -13.82 7.11 -3.93
CA PRO A 153 -14.09 5.95 -3.11
C PRO A 153 -15.12 6.27 -2.01
N ASP A 154 -15.92 5.27 -1.62
CA ASP A 154 -16.75 5.31 -0.42
C ASP A 154 -15.94 4.84 0.81
N LEU A 155 -14.92 3.99 0.58
CA LEU A 155 -14.05 3.44 1.60
C LEU A 155 -12.62 3.33 1.06
N ILE A 156 -11.66 3.67 1.91
CA ILE A 156 -10.23 3.53 1.63
C ILE A 156 -9.59 2.65 2.69
N LEU A 157 -8.93 1.59 2.26
CA LEU A 157 -7.95 0.85 3.04
C LEU A 157 -6.57 1.38 2.68
N PHE A 158 -5.94 2.10 3.59
CA PHE A 158 -4.66 2.75 3.38
C PHE A 158 -3.54 2.08 4.21
N GLU A 159 -2.50 1.64 3.54
CA GLU A 159 -1.21 1.27 4.10
C GLU A 159 -0.26 2.44 3.86
N PRO A 160 -0.08 3.36 4.82
CA PRO A 160 0.85 4.47 4.69
C PRO A 160 2.29 3.95 4.53
N PHE A 161 3.11 4.75 3.89
CA PHE A 161 4.47 4.37 3.47
C PHE A 161 5.49 4.32 4.62
N ILE A 162 5.06 4.05 5.86
CA ILE A 162 5.91 4.10 7.08
C ILE A 162 7.16 3.23 6.94
N LEU A 163 7.04 2.05 6.34
CA LEU A 163 8.19 1.16 6.14
C LEU A 163 9.18 1.72 5.11
N ILE A 164 8.69 2.26 3.99
CA ILE A 164 9.53 2.87 2.94
C ILE A 164 10.14 4.16 3.44
N ASN A 165 9.43 4.92 4.28
CA ASN A 165 9.88 6.16 4.86
C ASN A 165 11.04 5.99 5.86
N ASN A 166 11.27 4.77 6.35
CA ASN A 166 12.23 4.52 7.43
C ASN A 166 13.62 5.08 7.08
N GLY A 167 14.07 6.07 7.87
CA GLY A 167 15.32 6.79 7.65
C GLY A 167 15.30 7.89 6.59
N ALA A 168 14.22 8.02 5.79
CA ALA A 168 14.09 9.02 4.73
C ALA A 168 13.18 10.19 5.11
N VAL A 169 12.09 9.93 5.81
CA VAL A 169 11.09 10.93 6.23
C VAL A 169 10.88 10.86 7.73
N ALA A 170 10.96 11.99 8.42
CA ALA A 170 10.70 12.05 9.86
C ALA A 170 9.24 11.69 10.18
N MET A 171 8.98 11.04 11.33
CA MET A 171 7.65 10.52 11.66
C MET A 171 6.56 11.61 11.69
N ASP A 172 6.85 12.79 12.24
CA ASP A 172 5.91 13.91 12.24
C ASP A 172 5.50 14.32 10.82
N ASN A 173 6.45 14.34 9.87
CA ASN A 173 6.15 14.64 8.47
C ASN A 173 5.31 13.54 7.83
N GLN A 174 5.58 12.28 8.14
CA GLN A 174 4.77 11.16 7.65
C GLN A 174 3.32 11.27 8.10
N LEU A 175 3.07 11.67 9.35
CA LEU A 175 1.73 11.86 9.89
C LEU A 175 1.01 13.07 9.24
N GLU A 176 1.75 14.14 8.94
CA GLU A 176 1.18 15.29 8.20
C GLU A 176 0.88 14.94 6.73
N ASP A 177 1.69 14.08 6.10
CA ASP A 177 1.42 13.53 4.77
C ASP A 177 0.13 12.70 4.75
N ILE A 178 -0.06 11.84 5.77
CA ILE A 178 -1.32 11.09 5.93
C ILE A 178 -2.51 12.04 6.06
N LYS A 179 -2.38 13.09 6.87
CA LYS A 179 -3.43 14.08 7.08
C LYS A 179 -3.76 14.84 5.80
N THR A 180 -2.73 15.20 5.02
CA THR A 180 -2.90 15.85 3.71
C THR A 180 -3.67 14.98 2.73
N ALA A 181 -3.34 13.69 2.66
CA ALA A 181 -4.06 12.73 1.82
C ALA A 181 -5.51 12.54 2.32
N ALA A 182 -5.69 12.35 3.64
CA ALA A 182 -7.01 12.16 4.24
C ALA A 182 -7.96 13.35 4.01
N ALA A 183 -7.43 14.58 4.04
CA ALA A 183 -8.22 15.80 3.74
C ALA A 183 -8.75 15.81 2.28
N ALA A 184 -8.05 15.17 1.35
CA ALA A 184 -8.54 15.03 -0.03
C ALA A 184 -9.52 13.86 -0.22
N TRP A 185 -9.69 13.03 0.81
CA TRP A 185 -10.54 11.83 0.84
C TRP A 185 -11.67 11.95 1.88
N ASP A 186 -12.05 13.16 2.27
CA ASP A 186 -12.95 13.45 3.39
C ASP A 186 -14.35 12.84 3.26
N ASP A 187 -14.80 12.59 2.02
CA ASP A 187 -16.06 11.86 1.76
C ASP A 187 -15.99 10.37 2.06
N ALA A 188 -14.79 9.77 2.05
CA ALA A 188 -14.59 8.35 2.22
C ALA A 188 -14.43 7.94 3.70
N VAL A 189 -14.80 6.69 4.02
CA VAL A 189 -14.40 6.09 5.30
C VAL A 189 -12.95 5.64 5.19
N LEU A 190 -12.04 6.26 5.95
CA LEU A 190 -10.63 5.92 5.97
C LEU A 190 -10.33 4.84 7.02
N MET A 191 -9.68 3.77 6.61
CA MET A 191 -9.10 2.73 7.45
C MET A 191 -7.60 2.69 7.22
N ILE A 192 -6.81 2.61 8.29
CA ILE A 192 -5.36 2.60 8.24
C ILE A 192 -4.83 1.27 8.76
N GLN A 193 -3.80 0.75 8.12
CA GLN A 193 -3.06 -0.44 8.55
C GLN A 193 -1.56 -0.21 8.41
N PRO A 194 -0.69 -0.89 9.19
CA PRO A 194 0.75 -0.84 8.97
C PRO A 194 1.15 -1.66 7.73
N SER A 195 2.38 -1.52 7.26
CA SER A 195 3.02 -2.51 6.40
C SER A 195 3.40 -3.77 7.20
N TYR A 196 4.05 -4.75 6.56
CA TYR A 196 4.41 -6.01 7.22
C TYR A 196 5.47 -5.81 8.31
N PRO A 197 5.47 -6.66 9.37
CA PRO A 197 6.46 -6.57 10.42
C PRO A 197 7.86 -6.99 9.94
N LEU A 198 8.89 -6.44 10.59
CA LEU A 198 10.29 -6.74 10.30
C LEU A 198 10.89 -7.63 11.39
N TYR A 199 11.71 -8.60 11.00
CA TYR A 199 12.42 -9.48 11.91
C TYR A 199 13.40 -8.70 12.79
N LYS A 200 13.22 -8.78 14.11
CA LYS A 200 14.08 -8.14 15.14
C LYS A 200 14.35 -6.66 14.88
N ALA A 201 13.39 -5.93 14.36
CA ALA A 201 13.53 -4.50 14.11
C ALA A 201 13.45 -3.69 15.41
N ALA A 202 14.40 -2.78 15.62
CA ALA A 202 14.43 -1.94 16.82
C ALA A 202 13.47 -0.74 16.74
N ASN A 203 13.43 -0.04 15.61
CA ASN A 203 12.73 1.25 15.48
C ASN A 203 11.34 1.14 14.85
N TYR A 204 11.19 0.30 13.85
CA TYR A 204 9.96 0.21 13.07
C TYR A 204 8.71 -0.13 13.90
N PRO A 205 8.75 -1.04 14.91
CA PRO A 205 7.59 -1.29 15.77
C PRO A 205 7.12 -0.05 16.56
N ALA A 206 8.04 0.83 16.94
CA ALA A 206 7.69 2.08 17.61
C ALA A 206 6.96 3.05 16.66
N GLN A 207 7.43 3.17 15.42
CA GLN A 207 6.75 3.97 14.38
C GLN A 207 5.35 3.45 14.08
N VAL A 208 5.18 2.12 14.01
CA VAL A 208 3.85 1.50 13.80
C VAL A 208 2.91 1.77 14.97
N LYS A 209 3.42 1.76 16.22
CA LYS A 209 2.63 2.13 17.40
C LYS A 209 2.24 3.61 17.39
N GLU A 210 3.09 4.47 16.88
CA GLU A 210 2.79 5.89 16.71
C GLU A 210 1.71 6.10 15.63
N LEU A 211 1.80 5.39 14.50
CA LEU A 211 0.75 5.35 13.47
C LEU A 211 -0.59 4.89 14.06
N GLU A 212 -0.60 3.83 14.87
CA GLU A 212 -1.82 3.35 15.55
C GLU A 212 -2.42 4.43 16.46
N SER A 213 -1.56 5.09 17.24
CA SER A 213 -1.96 6.17 18.18
C SER A 213 -2.54 7.37 17.41
N TYR A 214 -1.91 7.74 16.30
CA TYR A 214 -2.40 8.77 15.39
C TYR A 214 -3.77 8.40 14.81
N ALA A 215 -3.90 7.22 14.24
CA ALA A 215 -5.18 6.77 13.64
C ALA A 215 -6.32 6.82 14.66
N LYS A 216 -6.08 6.37 15.89
CA LYS A 216 -7.06 6.43 16.99
C LYS A 216 -7.42 7.86 17.38
N LYS A 217 -6.43 8.76 17.45
CA LYS A 217 -6.62 10.18 17.79
C LYS A 217 -7.48 10.89 16.75
N GLU A 218 -7.21 10.63 15.47
CA GLU A 218 -7.96 11.21 14.36
C GLU A 218 -9.32 10.51 14.08
N GLY A 219 -9.66 9.47 14.83
CA GLY A 219 -10.90 8.71 14.68
C GLY A 219 -10.93 7.75 13.50
N TYR A 220 -9.79 7.44 12.91
CA TYR A 220 -9.67 6.44 11.84
C TYR A 220 -9.70 5.03 12.41
N THR A 221 -10.26 4.09 11.66
CA THR A 221 -10.19 2.68 12.03
C THR A 221 -8.81 2.13 11.73
N TYR A 222 -8.13 1.63 12.76
CA TYR A 222 -6.83 0.97 12.62
C TYR A 222 -6.98 -0.54 12.55
N LEU A 223 -6.39 -1.17 11.53
CA LEU A 223 -6.41 -2.61 11.28
C LEU A 223 -5.03 -3.20 11.62
N ASP A 224 -4.93 -3.79 12.79
CA ASP A 224 -3.70 -4.41 13.28
C ASP A 224 -3.56 -5.85 12.77
N HIS A 225 -3.18 -6.01 11.50
CA HIS A 225 -2.97 -7.33 10.92
C HIS A 225 -1.75 -8.07 11.48
N TRP A 226 -0.85 -7.39 12.21
CA TRP A 226 0.30 -8.03 12.86
C TRP A 226 -0.12 -9.13 13.84
N LYS A 227 -1.34 -9.07 14.36
CA LYS A 227 -1.93 -10.11 15.23
C LYS A 227 -2.01 -11.50 14.57
N ASN A 228 -1.98 -11.57 13.25
CA ASN A 228 -1.97 -12.84 12.51
C ASN A 228 -0.55 -13.34 12.20
N TRP A 229 0.47 -12.58 12.59
CA TRP A 229 1.86 -12.96 12.36
C TRP A 229 2.45 -13.56 13.65
N PRO A 230 3.46 -14.45 13.55
CA PRO A 230 4.21 -14.84 14.74
C PRO A 230 4.99 -13.65 15.29
N ASP A 231 5.46 -13.77 16.53
CA ASP A 231 6.31 -12.77 17.15
C ASP A 231 7.53 -12.46 16.25
N PRO A 232 7.71 -11.17 15.86
CA PRO A 232 8.81 -10.75 14.99
C PRO A 232 10.21 -11.04 15.56
N ASP A 233 10.34 -11.22 16.87
CA ASP A 233 11.61 -11.57 17.52
C ASP A 233 11.91 -13.07 17.52
N SER A 234 10.92 -13.91 17.16
CA SER A 234 11.04 -15.36 17.12
C SER A 234 11.64 -15.88 15.82
N ASP A 235 12.34 -17.02 15.87
CA ASP A 235 12.84 -17.69 14.67
C ASP A 235 11.72 -18.20 13.74
N ALA A 236 10.53 -18.46 14.27
CA ALA A 236 9.36 -18.85 13.50
C ALA A 236 8.97 -17.77 12.48
N PHE A 237 9.19 -16.49 12.82
CA PHE A 237 8.88 -15.34 11.98
C PHE A 237 9.66 -15.37 10.64
N LYS A 238 10.89 -15.88 10.62
CA LYS A 238 11.71 -15.94 9.40
C LYS A 238 11.01 -16.64 8.23
N SER A 239 10.11 -17.58 8.51
CA SER A 239 9.34 -18.26 7.46
C SER A 239 8.22 -17.40 6.84
N TYR A 240 7.90 -16.26 7.45
CA TYR A 240 6.85 -15.33 6.98
C TYR A 240 7.40 -14.19 6.11
N VAL A 241 8.71 -14.09 6.01
CA VAL A 241 9.38 -13.04 5.24
C VAL A 241 10.46 -13.65 4.33
N THR A 242 10.87 -12.89 3.32
CA THR A 242 11.96 -13.24 2.42
C THR A 242 13.18 -12.39 2.72
N PHE A 243 14.37 -12.98 2.52
CA PHE A 243 15.64 -12.29 2.70
C PHE A 243 16.44 -12.33 1.40
N GLN A 244 17.10 -11.23 1.07
CA GLN A 244 18.10 -11.15 0.01
C GLN A 244 19.35 -10.49 0.59
N ASN A 245 20.51 -11.11 0.42
CA ASN A 245 21.78 -10.64 0.95
C ASN A 245 21.76 -10.35 2.47
N GLY A 246 20.95 -11.10 3.23
CA GLY A 246 20.78 -10.90 4.67
C GLY A 246 19.77 -9.84 5.09
N GLU A 247 19.24 -9.08 4.16
CA GLU A 247 18.21 -8.06 4.39
C GLU A 247 16.82 -8.59 4.10
N GLN A 248 15.85 -8.26 4.95
CA GLN A 248 14.45 -8.59 4.73
C GLN A 248 13.87 -7.70 3.62
N THR A 249 13.25 -8.32 2.62
CA THR A 249 12.81 -7.61 1.41
C THR A 249 11.30 -7.59 1.20
N ALA A 250 10.58 -8.64 1.60
CA ALA A 250 9.15 -8.74 1.34
C ALA A 250 8.47 -9.79 2.25
N PRO A 251 7.15 -9.80 2.36
CA PRO A 251 6.41 -10.95 2.87
C PRO A 251 6.68 -12.20 2.03
N SER A 252 6.87 -13.34 2.69
CA SER A 252 6.82 -14.64 2.02
C SER A 252 5.36 -15.01 1.69
N LYS A 253 5.15 -16.16 1.03
CA LYS A 253 3.79 -16.68 0.83
C LYS A 253 3.02 -16.83 2.15
N LYS A 254 3.69 -17.28 3.23
CA LYS A 254 3.05 -17.38 4.56
C LYS A 254 2.69 -16.00 5.12
N GLY A 255 3.59 -15.02 5.00
CA GLY A 255 3.32 -13.64 5.44
C GLY A 255 2.18 -13.01 4.65
N THR A 256 2.19 -13.15 3.33
CA THR A 256 1.10 -12.69 2.46
C THR A 256 -0.24 -13.31 2.86
N THR A 257 -0.26 -14.64 3.15
CA THR A 257 -1.46 -15.33 3.60
C THR A 257 -1.93 -14.81 4.95
N ALA A 258 -1.03 -14.62 5.93
CA ALA A 258 -1.39 -14.11 7.25
C ALA A 258 -2.02 -12.71 7.17
N TRP A 259 -1.48 -11.83 6.33
CA TRP A 259 -2.03 -10.49 6.09
C TRP A 259 -3.39 -10.57 5.41
N TYR A 260 -3.47 -11.28 4.30
CA TYR A 260 -4.72 -11.49 3.55
C TYR A 260 -5.84 -12.06 4.42
N ASP A 261 -5.57 -13.11 5.19
CA ASP A 261 -6.57 -13.77 6.02
C ASP A 261 -7.15 -12.84 7.09
N TYR A 262 -6.30 -11.97 7.69
CA TYR A 262 -6.77 -10.95 8.61
C TYR A 262 -7.75 -9.99 7.93
N LEU A 263 -7.37 -9.45 6.78
CA LEU A 263 -8.19 -8.50 6.04
C LEU A 263 -9.46 -9.16 5.51
N ARG A 264 -9.37 -10.37 4.97
CA ARG A 264 -10.54 -11.11 4.49
C ARG A 264 -11.58 -11.30 5.60
N LYS A 265 -11.16 -11.75 6.79
CA LYS A 265 -12.06 -11.92 7.94
C LYS A 265 -12.68 -10.60 8.41
N PHE A 266 -11.95 -9.50 8.27
CA PHE A 266 -12.49 -8.18 8.61
C PHE A 266 -13.51 -7.70 7.58
N PHE A 267 -13.19 -7.79 6.30
CA PHE A 267 -14.01 -7.26 5.22
C PHE A 267 -15.18 -8.15 4.82
N ILE A 268 -15.05 -9.45 5.05
CA ILE A 268 -16.07 -10.45 4.70
C ILE A 268 -16.30 -11.29 5.95
N ALA A 269 -17.20 -10.80 6.79
CA ALA A 269 -17.56 -11.51 8.02
C ALA A 269 -18.38 -12.76 7.69
N ASP A 270 -18.06 -13.87 8.36
CA ASP A 270 -18.81 -15.15 8.26
C ASP A 270 -20.06 -15.12 9.14
#